data_02ed68772d5819b2fce7a1d1571f279b
#
_entry.id   02ed68772d5819b2fce7a1d1571f279b
#
_cell.length_a   1.000
_cell.length_b   1.000
_cell.length_c   1.000
_cell.angle_alpha   90.00
_cell.angle_beta   90.00
_cell.angle_gamma   90.00
#
_symmetry.space_group_name_H-M   'P 1'
#
loop_
_entity.id
_entity.type
_entity.pdbx_description
1 polymer ?
#
loop_
_entity_poly.entity_id
_entity_poly.type
_entity_poly.pdbx_seq_one_letter_code
_entity_poly.pdbx_strand_id
1 'polypeptide(L)'
;MKIKLLLTILLLAEIITANAQNAEKEYLKKVLTNLEKIESATYYVTNESWQPGDSTALSTLHSFIKEYDNPMDSTIGASYVSLDANDTTKLEFCYDGNIRVLPYHENKKLAIDDFTFRPLPFRLVSPPFFNHAKNIIRYALTTKDHIATELKDEGDNYYFKLVIDENQQVEFFGKAYHMPLPPFDIGSTTSIYELWINKSNDLPYKKRREMLHDISVSTCSNLAINRHTIYDFNASDYFPKDYEIVKYSDLYKKKAEPTASSLIGKKAPGWILENIEAQPVSLADCKSKIILINLSLIHISEPTRRS
;
A
#
# COMPACT_ATOMS: atom_id res chain seq x y z
N MET A 1 26.04 48.93 -9.12
CA MET A 1 26.11 48.37 -7.76
C MET A 1 24.96 47.39 -7.50
N LYS A 2 23.69 47.72 -7.74
CA LYS A 2 22.54 46.86 -7.46
C LYS A 2 22.55 45.50 -8.19
N ILE A 3 22.98 45.40 -9.46
CA ILE A 3 23.01 44.15 -10.24
C ILE A 3 24.09 43.16 -9.67
N LYS A 4 25.26 43.66 -9.28
CA LYS A 4 26.30 42.80 -8.70
C LYS A 4 25.86 42.22 -7.33
N LEU A 5 25.15 43.01 -6.53
CA LEU A 5 24.58 42.53 -5.26
C LEU A 5 23.51 41.47 -5.49
N LEU A 6 22.63 41.64 -6.47
CA LEU A 6 21.60 40.65 -6.84
C LEU A 6 22.21 39.32 -7.31
N LEU A 7 23.24 39.37 -8.16
CA LEU A 7 23.96 38.18 -8.62
C LEU A 7 24.68 37.46 -7.46
N THR A 8 25.24 38.18 -6.51
CA THR A 8 25.88 37.59 -5.33
C THR A 8 24.87 36.89 -4.42
N ILE A 9 23.67 37.48 -4.23
CA ILE A 9 22.57 36.87 -3.45
C ILE A 9 22.06 35.61 -4.13
N LEU A 10 21.89 35.62 -5.45
CA LEU A 10 21.49 34.43 -6.23
C LEU A 10 22.52 33.31 -6.11
N LEU A 11 23.80 33.60 -6.30
CA LEU A 11 24.88 32.60 -6.14
C LEU A 11 24.95 32.02 -4.73
N LEU A 12 24.79 32.86 -3.69
CA LEU A 12 24.73 32.39 -2.31
C LEU A 12 23.51 31.49 -2.05
N ALA A 13 22.36 31.83 -2.61
CA ALA A 13 21.14 30.99 -2.50
C ALA A 13 21.34 29.63 -3.18
N GLU A 14 21.97 29.57 -4.36
CA GLU A 14 22.26 28.30 -5.06
C GLU A 14 23.27 27.45 -4.27
N ILE A 15 24.28 28.03 -3.64
CA ILE A 15 25.24 27.30 -2.82
C ILE A 15 24.57 26.73 -1.56
N ILE A 16 23.68 27.50 -0.92
CA ILE A 16 22.95 27.05 0.27
C ILE A 16 22.01 25.91 -0.07
N THR A 17 21.27 26.00 -1.18
CA THR A 17 20.37 24.94 -1.64
C THR A 17 21.11 23.66 -2.04
N ALA A 18 22.23 23.78 -2.74
CA ALA A 18 23.08 22.64 -3.10
C ALA A 18 23.66 21.92 -1.87
N ASN A 19 24.11 22.69 -0.86
CA ASN A 19 24.60 22.11 0.37
C ASN A 19 23.49 21.42 1.19
N ALA A 20 22.29 21.98 1.23
CA ALA A 20 21.14 21.38 1.90
C ALA A 20 20.73 20.06 1.23
N GLN A 21 20.65 20.01 -0.09
CA GLN A 21 20.36 18.78 -0.84
C GLN A 21 21.43 17.70 -0.65
N ASN A 22 22.69 18.10 -0.56
CA ASN A 22 23.76 17.13 -0.30
C ASN A 22 23.67 16.56 1.11
N ALA A 23 23.40 17.38 2.12
CA ALA A 23 23.20 16.94 3.51
C ALA A 23 22.00 16.00 3.65
N GLU A 24 20.87 16.29 2.95
CA GLU A 24 19.71 15.42 2.87
C GLU A 24 20.09 14.05 2.30
N LYS A 25 20.75 14.02 1.14
CA LYS A 25 21.17 12.77 0.50
C LYS A 25 22.11 11.95 1.39
N GLU A 26 23.05 12.57 2.05
CA GLU A 26 23.96 11.87 2.98
C GLU A 26 23.20 11.29 4.18
N TYR A 27 22.23 12.01 4.71
CA TYR A 27 21.39 11.49 5.79
C TYR A 27 20.52 10.30 5.31
N LEU A 28 19.89 10.40 4.15
CA LEU A 28 19.10 9.31 3.57
C LEU A 28 19.95 8.07 3.27
N LYS A 29 21.20 8.23 2.84
CA LYS A 29 22.15 7.12 2.69
C LYS A 29 22.44 6.43 4.03
N LYS A 30 22.59 7.19 5.11
CA LYS A 30 22.74 6.64 6.46
C LYS A 30 21.53 5.81 6.87
N VAL A 31 20.32 6.35 6.68
CA VAL A 31 19.06 5.65 6.96
C VAL A 31 18.94 4.37 6.12
N LEU A 32 19.24 4.45 4.81
CA LEU A 32 19.25 3.29 3.92
C LEU A 32 20.21 2.21 4.42
N THR A 33 21.43 2.59 4.78
CA THR A 33 22.43 1.66 5.33
C THR A 33 21.94 0.97 6.60
N ASN A 34 21.21 1.67 7.47
CA ASN A 34 20.63 1.07 8.66
C ASN A 34 19.48 0.12 8.34
N LEU A 35 18.63 0.47 7.37
CA LEU A 35 17.57 -0.41 6.87
C LEU A 35 18.13 -1.68 6.20
N GLU A 36 19.24 -1.57 5.48
CA GLU A 36 19.92 -2.71 4.82
C GLU A 36 20.58 -3.67 5.82
N LYS A 37 20.85 -3.25 7.06
CA LYS A 37 21.33 -4.13 8.13
C LYS A 37 20.22 -4.90 8.86
N ILE A 38 18.97 -4.63 8.56
CA ILE A 38 17.85 -5.35 9.15
C ILE A 38 17.66 -6.67 8.43
N GLU A 39 18.13 -7.76 9.04
CA GLU A 39 17.90 -9.13 8.59
C GLU A 39 16.51 -9.64 9.00
N SER A 40 16.03 -9.18 10.17
CA SER A 40 14.68 -9.44 10.66
C SER A 40 14.17 -8.32 11.55
N ALA A 41 12.86 -8.13 11.57
CA ALA A 41 12.19 -7.20 12.46
C ALA A 41 10.89 -7.80 13.00
N THR A 42 10.61 -7.56 14.27
CA THR A 42 9.29 -7.81 14.88
C THR A 42 8.76 -6.51 15.47
N TYR A 43 7.49 -6.22 15.23
CA TYR A 43 6.88 -4.96 15.65
C TYR A 43 5.36 -5.07 15.62
N TYR A 44 4.69 -4.21 16.38
CA TYR A 44 3.28 -3.93 16.21
C TYR A 44 3.11 -2.80 15.19
N VAL A 45 2.11 -2.91 14.34
CA VAL A 45 1.77 -1.88 13.36
C VAL A 45 0.29 -1.53 13.44
N THR A 46 0.01 -0.23 13.43
CA THR A 46 -1.33 0.30 13.18
C THR A 46 -1.36 0.78 11.74
N ASN A 47 -2.26 0.20 10.95
CA ASN A 47 -2.52 0.58 9.56
C ASN A 47 -3.87 1.29 9.48
N GLU A 48 -3.87 2.49 8.95
CA GLU A 48 -5.06 3.30 8.73
C GLU A 48 -5.25 3.56 7.24
N SER A 49 -6.48 3.46 6.78
CA SER A 49 -6.88 3.82 5.41
C SER A 49 -7.78 5.04 5.45
N TRP A 50 -7.56 5.96 4.52
CA TRP A 50 -8.26 7.24 4.42
C TRP A 50 -8.61 7.52 2.96
N GLN A 51 -9.65 8.33 2.72
CA GLN A 51 -9.83 9.02 1.43
C GLN A 51 -9.32 10.47 1.56
N PRO A 52 -8.85 11.07 0.46
CA PRO A 52 -8.49 12.49 0.47
C PRO A 52 -9.67 13.36 0.93
N GLY A 53 -9.43 14.19 1.95
CA GLY A 53 -10.45 15.05 2.54
C GLY A 53 -11.18 14.50 3.76
N ASP A 54 -10.99 13.22 4.09
CA ASP A 54 -11.59 12.64 5.29
C ASP A 54 -10.97 13.21 6.57
N SER A 55 -11.79 13.35 7.60
CA SER A 55 -11.37 13.75 8.96
C SER A 55 -11.16 12.56 9.89
N THR A 56 -11.59 11.36 9.49
CA THR A 56 -11.47 10.11 10.25
C THR A 56 -11.05 8.99 9.32
N ALA A 57 -10.29 8.03 9.84
CA ALA A 57 -9.90 6.85 9.06
C ALA A 57 -11.13 6.01 8.68
N LEU A 58 -11.16 5.51 7.45
CA LEU A 58 -12.17 4.55 6.98
C LEU A 58 -12.03 3.20 7.69
N SER A 59 -10.79 2.80 7.92
CA SER A 59 -10.49 1.57 8.64
C SER A 59 -9.18 1.73 9.41
N THR A 60 -9.10 1.03 10.53
CA THR A 60 -7.89 0.91 11.34
C THR A 60 -7.68 -0.56 11.68
N LEU A 61 -6.51 -1.08 11.34
CA LEU A 61 -6.10 -2.45 11.63
C LEU A 61 -4.86 -2.45 12.50
N HIS A 62 -4.81 -3.37 13.47
CA HIS A 62 -3.68 -3.54 14.38
C HIS A 62 -3.13 -4.94 14.21
N SER A 63 -1.87 -5.04 13.81
CA SER A 63 -1.23 -6.31 13.54
C SER A 63 0.11 -6.42 14.25
N PHE A 64 0.52 -7.66 14.57
CA PHE A 64 1.89 -8.00 14.97
C PHE A 64 2.60 -8.60 13.77
N ILE A 65 3.72 -8.01 13.38
CA ILE A 65 4.48 -8.40 12.19
C ILE A 65 5.79 -9.06 12.60
N LYS A 66 6.14 -10.14 11.89
CA LYS A 66 7.51 -10.66 11.81
C LYS A 66 7.95 -10.56 10.35
N GLU A 67 8.93 -9.72 10.11
CA GLU A 67 9.49 -9.41 8.79
C GLU A 67 10.92 -9.93 8.70
N TYR A 68 11.28 -10.48 7.54
CA TYR A 68 12.61 -11.04 7.26
C TYR A 68 13.09 -10.51 5.92
N ASP A 69 14.35 -10.09 5.84
CA ASP A 69 15.03 -9.87 4.56
C ASP A 69 15.20 -11.23 3.86
N ASN A 70 14.72 -11.32 2.63
CA ASN A 70 14.81 -12.55 1.84
C ASN A 70 15.43 -12.26 0.48
N PRO A 71 16.75 -12.32 0.35
CA PRO A 71 17.43 -12.02 -0.91
C PRO A 71 17.13 -13.04 -2.03
N MET A 72 16.56 -14.20 -1.69
CA MET A 72 16.15 -15.21 -2.68
C MET A 72 14.78 -14.90 -3.29
N ASP A 73 13.98 -14.04 -2.65
CA ASP A 73 12.71 -13.61 -3.21
C ASP A 73 12.90 -12.48 -4.23
N SER A 74 12.62 -12.78 -5.49
CA SER A 74 12.72 -11.83 -6.59
C SER A 74 11.51 -10.87 -6.69
N THR A 75 10.46 -11.08 -5.90
CA THR A 75 9.22 -10.29 -5.95
C THR A 75 9.35 -9.02 -5.12
N ILE A 76 9.49 -9.16 -3.80
CA ILE A 76 9.62 -8.01 -2.88
C ILE A 76 10.94 -8.00 -2.09
N GLY A 77 11.72 -9.09 -2.14
CA GLY A 77 12.95 -9.22 -1.38
C GLY A 77 12.72 -9.36 0.12
N ALA A 78 11.57 -9.88 0.54
CA ALA A 78 11.21 -10.08 1.94
C ALA A 78 10.25 -11.24 2.11
N SER A 79 10.26 -11.84 3.29
CA SER A 79 9.23 -12.75 3.78
C SER A 79 8.63 -12.20 5.05
N TYR A 80 7.35 -12.41 5.30
CA TYR A 80 6.73 -11.91 6.52
C TYR A 80 5.43 -12.63 6.88
N VAL A 81 5.08 -12.53 8.15
CA VAL A 81 3.78 -12.92 8.68
C VAL A 81 3.15 -11.76 9.42
N SER A 82 1.86 -11.57 9.20
CA SER A 82 0.97 -10.69 9.94
C SER A 82 0.05 -11.51 10.82
N LEU A 83 0.03 -11.19 12.09
CA LEU A 83 -0.80 -11.80 13.11
C LEU A 83 -1.68 -10.72 13.75
N ASP A 84 -2.85 -11.08 14.25
CA ASP A 84 -3.71 -10.17 15.01
C ASP A 84 -2.95 -9.62 16.22
N ALA A 85 -2.95 -8.30 16.42
CA ALA A 85 -2.20 -7.68 17.51
C ALA A 85 -2.67 -8.08 18.91
N ASN A 86 -3.96 -8.45 19.06
CA ASN A 86 -4.55 -8.87 20.32
C ASN A 86 -4.41 -10.38 20.55
N ASP A 87 -4.26 -11.15 19.47
CA ASP A 87 -4.07 -12.60 19.50
C ASP A 87 -3.02 -13.01 18.47
N THR A 88 -1.77 -13.04 18.90
CA THR A 88 -0.63 -13.37 18.01
C THR A 88 -0.59 -14.86 17.60
N THR A 89 -1.59 -15.66 17.95
CA THR A 89 -1.80 -17.00 17.40
C THR A 89 -2.70 -16.99 16.16
N LYS A 90 -3.41 -15.88 15.93
CA LYS A 90 -4.33 -15.72 14.80
C LYS A 90 -3.62 -15.14 13.58
N LEU A 91 -3.49 -15.96 12.56
CA LEU A 91 -2.89 -15.57 11.28
C LEU A 91 -3.81 -14.60 10.54
N GLU A 92 -3.27 -13.48 10.05
CA GLU A 92 -3.95 -12.57 9.13
C GLU A 92 -3.41 -12.68 7.70
N PHE A 93 -2.11 -12.88 7.58
CA PHE A 93 -1.44 -12.98 6.30
C PHE A 93 -0.06 -13.62 6.47
N CYS A 94 0.42 -14.35 5.45
CA CYS A 94 1.79 -14.83 5.41
C CYS A 94 2.31 -14.84 3.96
N TYR A 95 3.58 -14.52 3.81
CA TYR A 95 4.31 -14.60 2.55
C TYR A 95 5.74 -15.08 2.80
N ASP A 96 6.18 -16.17 2.14
CA ASP A 96 7.49 -16.77 2.34
C ASP A 96 8.45 -16.58 1.16
N GLY A 97 8.07 -15.81 0.16
CA GLY A 97 8.79 -15.63 -1.09
C GLY A 97 8.30 -16.53 -2.24
N ASN A 98 7.64 -17.65 -1.93
CA ASN A 98 7.11 -18.61 -2.90
C ASN A 98 5.58 -18.64 -2.90
N ILE A 99 4.98 -18.59 -1.73
CA ILE A 99 3.53 -18.64 -1.56
C ILE A 99 3.02 -17.47 -0.75
N ARG A 100 1.79 -17.09 -1.04
CA ARG A 100 0.98 -16.19 -0.22
C ARG A 100 -0.13 -16.98 0.45
N VAL A 101 -0.32 -16.76 1.74
CA VAL A 101 -1.29 -17.47 2.56
C VAL A 101 -2.34 -16.48 3.06
N LEU A 102 -3.59 -16.75 2.75
CA LEU A 102 -4.75 -15.90 3.06
C LEU A 102 -5.75 -16.70 3.91
N PRO A 103 -5.92 -16.40 5.19
CA PRO A 103 -6.93 -17.04 6.03
C PRO A 103 -8.32 -16.43 5.77
N TYR A 104 -9.31 -17.30 5.67
CA TYR A 104 -10.73 -16.98 5.64
C TYR A 104 -11.37 -17.50 6.93
N HIS A 105 -11.30 -16.69 7.98
CA HIS A 105 -11.67 -17.08 9.33
C HIS A 105 -13.13 -17.53 9.46
N GLU A 106 -14.05 -16.88 8.76
CA GLU A 106 -15.48 -17.21 8.79
C GLU A 106 -15.78 -18.65 8.35
N ASN A 107 -15.01 -19.12 7.35
CA ASN A 107 -15.22 -20.43 6.74
C ASN A 107 -14.15 -21.45 7.18
N LYS A 108 -13.23 -21.07 8.06
CA LYS A 108 -12.06 -21.87 8.47
C LYS A 108 -11.28 -22.43 7.25
N LYS A 109 -11.02 -21.58 6.26
CA LYS A 109 -10.23 -21.92 5.08
C LYS A 109 -8.94 -21.15 5.04
N LEU A 110 -7.87 -21.81 4.60
CA LEU A 110 -6.57 -21.25 4.38
C LEU A 110 -6.25 -21.34 2.90
N ALA A 111 -6.36 -20.24 2.17
CA ALA A 111 -6.05 -20.22 0.76
C ALA A 111 -4.56 -20.02 0.53
N ILE A 112 -3.93 -20.96 -0.18
CA ILE A 112 -2.54 -20.88 -0.60
C ILE A 112 -2.49 -20.45 -2.06
N ASP A 113 -1.86 -19.32 -2.30
CA ASP A 113 -1.60 -18.76 -3.61
C ASP A 113 -0.12 -18.97 -3.98
N ASP A 114 0.12 -19.83 -4.97
CA ASP A 114 1.44 -20.14 -5.52
C ASP A 114 1.79 -19.25 -6.72
N PHE A 115 1.05 -18.17 -6.92
CA PHE A 115 1.20 -17.20 -7.99
C PHE A 115 1.05 -17.75 -9.42
N THR A 116 0.55 -18.93 -9.60
CA THR A 116 0.34 -19.53 -10.93
C THR A 116 -0.98 -19.07 -11.57
N PHE A 117 -1.99 -18.76 -10.76
CA PHE A 117 -3.31 -18.36 -11.22
C PHE A 117 -3.40 -16.94 -11.80
N ARG A 118 -2.67 -16.00 -11.21
CA ARG A 118 -2.59 -14.62 -11.69
C ARG A 118 -1.12 -14.17 -11.66
N PRO A 119 -0.40 -14.21 -12.76
CA PRO A 119 0.96 -13.69 -12.81
C PRO A 119 0.97 -12.16 -12.66
N LEU A 120 2.09 -11.60 -12.30
CA LEU A 120 2.33 -10.16 -12.30
C LEU A 120 1.87 -9.53 -13.64
N PRO A 121 1.35 -8.27 -13.64
CA PRO A 121 1.31 -7.33 -12.53
C PRO A 121 0.06 -7.44 -11.63
N PHE A 122 -0.88 -8.33 -11.92
CA PHE A 122 -2.18 -8.40 -11.24
C PHE A 122 -2.15 -9.03 -9.85
N ARG A 123 -0.97 -9.42 -9.37
CA ARG A 123 -0.74 -10.03 -8.06
C ARG A 123 0.50 -9.48 -7.39
N LEU A 124 0.37 -8.26 -6.96
CA LEU A 124 1.42 -7.60 -6.22
C LEU A 124 1.30 -8.02 -4.74
N VAL A 125 2.43 -8.39 -4.14
CA VAL A 125 2.53 -8.60 -2.70
C VAL A 125 2.94 -7.27 -2.09
N SER A 126 2.11 -6.74 -1.18
CA SER A 126 2.47 -5.53 -0.45
C SER A 126 3.67 -5.81 0.45
N PRO A 127 4.75 -5.04 0.36
CA PRO A 127 5.92 -5.25 1.20
C PRO A 127 5.64 -4.87 2.64
N PRO A 128 6.29 -5.54 3.61
CA PRO A 128 6.21 -5.17 5.01
C PRO A 128 6.87 -3.81 5.26
N PHE A 129 6.76 -3.29 6.48
CA PHE A 129 7.06 -1.88 6.77
C PHE A 129 8.49 -1.46 6.44
N PHE A 130 9.51 -2.19 6.92
CA PHE A 130 10.90 -1.80 6.74
C PHE A 130 11.39 -2.06 5.32
N ASN A 131 10.94 -3.15 4.70
CA ASN A 131 11.22 -3.41 3.29
C ASN A 131 10.63 -2.29 2.40
N HIS A 132 9.39 -1.86 2.68
CA HIS A 132 8.77 -0.75 1.94
C HIS A 132 9.54 0.56 2.12
N ALA A 133 9.87 0.94 3.36
CA ALA A 133 10.66 2.14 3.65
C ALA A 133 12.05 2.11 2.98
N LYS A 134 12.71 0.94 3.01
CA LYS A 134 14.00 0.71 2.32
C LYS A 134 13.88 1.02 0.81
N ASN A 135 12.82 0.57 0.17
CA ASN A 135 12.60 0.77 -1.26
C ASN A 135 12.28 2.23 -1.60
N ILE A 136 11.48 2.92 -0.80
CA ILE A 136 11.19 4.35 -0.97
C ILE A 136 12.48 5.17 -0.92
N ILE A 137 13.33 4.97 0.11
CA ILE A 137 14.58 5.72 0.27
C ILE A 137 15.57 5.37 -0.84
N ARG A 138 15.72 4.09 -1.18
CA ARG A 138 16.58 3.67 -2.29
C ARG A 138 16.17 4.31 -3.59
N TYR A 139 14.88 4.35 -3.90
CA TYR A 139 14.36 5.00 -5.09
C TYR A 139 14.64 6.50 -5.08
N ALA A 140 14.38 7.21 -3.99
CA ALA A 140 14.67 8.64 -3.88
C ALA A 140 16.15 8.97 -4.12
N LEU A 141 17.07 8.05 -3.77
CA LEU A 141 18.51 8.23 -3.96
C LEU A 141 19.02 7.87 -5.36
N THR A 142 18.30 7.01 -6.09
CA THR A 142 18.84 6.37 -7.30
C THR A 142 18.01 6.57 -8.56
N THR A 143 16.76 7.00 -8.45
CA THR A 143 15.88 7.15 -9.60
C THR A 143 16.34 8.27 -10.54
N LYS A 144 15.90 8.17 -11.81
CA LYS A 144 16.00 9.22 -12.83
C LYS A 144 14.65 9.85 -13.12
N ASP A 145 13.59 9.38 -12.47
CA ASP A 145 12.25 9.90 -12.61
C ASP A 145 12.17 11.31 -12.02
N HIS A 146 11.17 12.05 -12.45
CA HIS A 146 10.94 13.41 -11.96
C HIS A 146 10.39 13.36 -10.53
N ILE A 147 11.25 13.65 -9.56
CA ILE A 147 10.92 13.65 -8.14
C ILE A 147 11.27 14.97 -7.48
N ALA A 148 10.54 15.26 -6.39
CA ALA A 148 10.91 16.26 -5.40
C ALA A 148 11.04 15.62 -4.03
N THR A 149 12.07 16.00 -3.28
CA THR A 149 12.31 15.51 -1.92
C THR A 149 12.40 16.67 -0.94
N GLU A 150 12.01 16.41 0.31
CA GLU A 150 12.10 17.34 1.40
C GLU A 150 12.46 16.59 2.69
N LEU A 151 13.49 17.05 3.40
CA LEU A 151 13.86 16.56 4.74
C LEU A 151 13.75 17.69 5.74
N LYS A 152 12.89 17.52 6.75
CA LYS A 152 12.70 18.49 7.84
C LYS A 152 13.14 17.92 9.17
N ASP A 153 13.76 18.77 9.98
CA ASP A 153 14.02 18.48 11.38
C ASP A 153 12.77 18.78 12.22
N GLU A 154 12.20 17.74 12.85
CA GLU A 154 11.04 17.84 13.72
C GLU A 154 11.38 17.47 15.19
N GLY A 155 12.51 17.97 15.68
CA GLY A 155 12.96 17.71 17.05
C GLY A 155 13.57 16.32 17.21
N ASP A 156 12.83 15.37 17.80
CA ASP A 156 13.30 14.00 18.01
C ASP A 156 13.28 13.15 16.73
N ASN A 157 12.68 13.65 15.67
CA ASN A 157 12.49 12.96 14.40
C ASN A 157 12.94 13.81 13.23
N TYR A 158 13.25 13.14 12.11
CA TYR A 158 13.23 13.74 10.80
C TYR A 158 11.96 13.34 10.07
N TYR A 159 11.33 14.31 9.42
CA TYR A 159 10.26 14.09 8.44
C TYR A 159 10.87 14.12 7.04
N PHE A 160 10.66 13.05 6.28
CA PHE A 160 11.06 12.93 4.89
C PHE A 160 9.83 12.81 4.00
N LYS A 161 9.78 13.61 2.94
CA LYS A 161 8.73 13.56 1.92
C LYS A 161 9.34 13.33 0.55
N LEU A 162 8.77 12.41 -0.20
CA LEU A 162 9.05 12.12 -1.60
C LEU A 162 7.77 12.36 -2.40
N VAL A 163 7.84 13.24 -3.39
CA VAL A 163 6.80 13.45 -4.38
C VAL A 163 7.32 12.94 -5.72
N ILE A 164 6.57 12.05 -6.35
CA ILE A 164 6.87 11.48 -7.66
C ILE A 164 5.85 12.04 -8.63
N ASP A 165 6.31 12.86 -9.57
CA ASP A 165 5.49 13.54 -10.56
C ASP A 165 5.77 12.97 -11.94
N GLU A 166 5.25 11.77 -12.16
CA GLU A 166 5.36 11.01 -13.39
C GLU A 166 3.99 10.86 -14.08
N ASN A 167 3.98 10.42 -15.31
CA ASN A 167 2.75 10.16 -16.06
C ASN A 167 2.03 8.86 -15.64
N GLN A 168 2.56 8.14 -14.65
CA GLN A 168 2.02 6.94 -14.04
C GLN A 168 2.22 7.01 -12.53
N GLN A 169 1.26 6.51 -11.77
CA GLN A 169 1.45 6.32 -10.33
C GLN A 169 2.56 5.29 -10.09
N VAL A 170 3.40 5.55 -9.11
CA VAL A 170 4.51 4.67 -8.74
C VAL A 170 4.26 4.04 -7.39
N GLU A 171 4.22 2.72 -7.34
CA GLU A 171 4.11 1.90 -6.14
C GLU A 171 5.40 1.13 -5.88
N PHE A 172 5.61 0.71 -4.64
CA PHE A 172 6.80 -0.06 -4.25
C PHE A 172 6.44 -1.49 -3.86
N PHE A 173 6.83 -2.44 -4.72
CA PHE A 173 6.68 -3.87 -4.50
C PHE A 173 8.06 -4.55 -4.58
N GLY A 174 8.93 -4.27 -3.58
CA GLY A 174 10.35 -4.66 -3.60
C GLY A 174 11.23 -3.80 -4.50
N LYS A 175 10.63 -3.13 -5.47
CA LYS A 175 11.19 -2.10 -6.36
C LYS A 175 10.07 -1.15 -6.76
N ALA A 176 10.45 -0.02 -7.38
CA ALA A 176 9.46 0.88 -7.97
C ALA A 176 8.73 0.19 -9.13
N TYR A 177 7.43 0.35 -9.14
CA TYR A 177 6.55 -0.19 -10.17
C TYR A 177 5.63 0.92 -10.68
N HIS A 178 5.78 1.28 -11.95
CA HIS A 178 4.92 2.24 -12.61
C HIS A 178 3.60 1.57 -12.97
N MET A 179 2.53 1.99 -12.34
CA MET A 179 1.21 1.38 -12.48
C MET A 179 0.68 1.59 -13.89
N PRO A 180 0.16 0.54 -14.57
CA PRO A 180 -0.48 0.72 -15.86
C PRO A 180 -1.61 1.74 -15.80
N LEU A 181 -1.65 2.66 -16.77
CA LEU A 181 -2.75 3.61 -16.86
C LEU A 181 -4.06 2.88 -17.13
N PRO A 182 -5.14 3.20 -16.42
CA PRO A 182 -6.46 2.70 -16.75
C PRO A 182 -6.94 3.34 -18.07
N PRO A 183 -7.94 2.75 -18.74
CA PRO A 183 -8.49 3.26 -20.00
C PRO A 183 -9.35 4.53 -19.83
N PHE A 184 -9.33 5.16 -18.70
CA PHE A 184 -10.07 6.39 -18.38
C PHE A 184 -9.14 7.37 -17.65
N ASP A 185 -9.48 8.65 -17.71
CA ASP A 185 -8.74 9.71 -17.03
C ASP A 185 -8.89 9.55 -15.50
N ILE A 186 -7.77 9.47 -14.79
CA ILE A 186 -7.71 9.40 -13.33
C ILE A 186 -7.40 10.76 -12.69
N GLY A 187 -7.24 11.82 -13.48
CA GLY A 187 -6.98 13.18 -13.01
C GLY A 187 -5.53 13.42 -12.61
N SER A 188 -4.99 12.77 -11.60
CA SER A 188 -3.60 12.93 -11.17
C SER A 188 -2.89 11.59 -11.04
N THR A 189 -1.64 11.56 -11.49
CA THR A 189 -0.74 10.40 -11.37
C THR A 189 0.32 10.60 -10.29
N THR A 190 0.31 11.73 -9.60
CA THR A 190 1.26 12.04 -8.52
C THR A 190 1.18 11.02 -7.41
N SER A 191 2.35 10.54 -6.98
CA SER A 191 2.50 9.62 -5.85
C SER A 191 3.29 10.31 -4.74
N ILE A 192 2.77 10.31 -3.53
CA ILE A 192 3.42 10.95 -2.38
C ILE A 192 3.73 9.90 -1.32
N TYR A 193 4.97 9.91 -0.85
CA TYR A 193 5.46 9.06 0.23
C TYR A 193 6.09 9.90 1.32
N GLU A 194 5.72 9.65 2.56
CA GLU A 194 6.21 10.38 3.71
C GLU A 194 6.72 9.37 4.75
N LEU A 195 7.87 9.67 5.36
CA LEU A 195 8.49 8.86 6.41
C LEU A 195 8.83 9.74 7.60
N TRP A 196 8.53 9.29 8.80
CA TRP A 196 9.02 9.85 10.05
C TRP A 196 10.10 8.93 10.59
N ILE A 197 11.30 9.47 10.73
CA ILE A 197 12.53 8.75 11.05
C ILE A 197 12.99 9.18 12.44
N ASN A 198 13.09 8.24 13.37
CA ASN A 198 13.54 8.53 14.72
C ASN A 198 15.06 8.75 14.72
N LYS A 199 15.51 9.91 15.25
CA LYS A 199 16.92 10.30 15.31
C LYS A 199 17.78 9.44 16.23
N SER A 200 17.17 8.73 17.19
CA SER A 200 17.92 7.90 18.13
C SER A 200 18.51 6.64 17.49
N ASN A 201 17.87 6.14 16.41
CA ASN A 201 18.28 4.90 15.72
C ASN A 201 18.35 5.06 14.20
N ASP A 202 17.97 6.22 13.66
CA ASP A 202 17.86 6.50 12.23
C ASP A 202 17.02 5.46 11.47
N LEU A 203 15.91 5.00 12.08
CA LEU A 203 14.94 4.11 11.46
C LEU A 203 13.57 4.78 11.36
N PRO A 204 12.85 4.57 10.25
CA PRO A 204 11.45 5.00 10.14
C PRO A 204 10.58 4.25 11.15
N TYR A 205 9.64 4.97 11.79
CA TYR A 205 8.62 4.38 12.65
C TYR A 205 7.21 4.66 12.16
N LYS A 206 7.04 5.62 11.24
CA LYS A 206 5.77 5.93 10.61
C LYS A 206 5.99 6.20 9.14
N LYS A 207 5.08 5.72 8.32
CA LYS A 207 5.01 6.01 6.89
C LYS A 207 3.59 6.40 6.49
N ARG A 208 3.49 7.25 5.46
CA ARG A 208 2.24 7.61 4.82
C ARG A 208 2.44 7.54 3.31
N ARG A 209 1.47 6.99 2.62
CA ARG A 209 1.36 7.01 1.17
C ARG A 209 0.08 7.75 0.80
N GLU A 210 0.15 8.61 -0.19
CA GLU A 210 -1.01 9.27 -0.76
C GLU A 210 -1.02 9.12 -2.28
N MET A 211 -2.11 8.64 -2.78
CA MET A 211 -2.50 8.60 -4.19
C MET A 211 -3.78 9.39 -4.36
N LEU A 212 -4.23 9.58 -5.61
CA LEU A 212 -5.41 10.40 -5.91
C LEU A 212 -6.66 10.02 -5.08
N HIS A 213 -6.87 8.72 -4.87
CA HIS A 213 -8.11 8.20 -4.29
C HIS A 213 -7.93 7.50 -2.94
N ASP A 214 -6.70 7.33 -2.48
CA ASP A 214 -6.47 6.66 -1.21
C ASP A 214 -5.22 7.18 -0.50
N ILE A 215 -5.32 7.17 0.82
CA ILE A 215 -4.23 7.48 1.72
C ILE A 215 -4.09 6.31 2.67
N SER A 216 -2.86 5.82 2.84
CA SER A 216 -2.55 4.81 3.85
C SER A 216 -1.49 5.33 4.81
N VAL A 217 -1.70 5.07 6.10
CA VAL A 217 -0.76 5.43 7.16
C VAL A 217 -0.42 4.17 7.94
N SER A 218 0.86 3.93 8.17
CA SER A 218 1.33 2.82 9.01
C SER A 218 2.23 3.36 10.10
N THR A 219 1.96 3.01 11.35
CA THR A 219 2.77 3.42 12.50
C THR A 219 3.26 2.18 13.26
N CYS A 220 4.58 2.05 13.40
CA CYS A 220 5.24 0.95 14.10
C CYS A 220 5.52 1.27 15.56
N SER A 221 5.41 0.26 16.42
CA SER A 221 5.79 0.33 17.83
C SER A 221 6.43 -0.99 18.28
N ASN A 222 7.11 -0.95 19.42
CA ASN A 222 7.74 -2.12 20.06
C ASN A 222 8.69 -2.88 19.11
N LEU A 223 9.53 -2.13 18.40
CA LEU A 223 10.46 -2.69 17.42
C LEU A 223 11.58 -3.51 18.09
N ALA A 224 11.78 -4.73 17.61
CA ALA A 224 12.98 -5.52 17.85
C ALA A 224 13.56 -5.99 16.52
N ILE A 225 14.86 -5.78 16.31
CA ILE A 225 15.57 -6.12 15.07
C ILE A 225 16.59 -7.22 15.28
N ASN A 226 16.83 -8.02 14.24
CA ASN A 226 17.89 -9.04 14.16
C ASN A 226 17.85 -10.06 15.31
N ARG A 227 16.63 -10.48 15.70
CA ARG A 227 16.41 -11.52 16.72
C ARG A 227 16.21 -12.92 16.10
N HIS A 228 15.92 -12.97 14.82
CA HIS A 228 15.64 -14.18 14.05
C HIS A 228 16.36 -14.11 12.72
N THR A 229 16.43 -15.22 12.00
CA THR A 229 16.96 -15.30 10.65
C THR A 229 15.88 -15.81 9.70
N ILE A 230 16.06 -15.60 8.39
CA ILE A 230 15.15 -16.15 7.37
C ILE A 230 15.09 -17.69 7.42
N TYR A 231 16.15 -18.35 7.88
CA TYR A 231 16.19 -19.81 8.03
C TYR A 231 15.27 -20.33 9.14
N ASP A 232 14.86 -19.47 10.09
CA ASP A 232 13.90 -19.78 11.14
C ASP A 232 12.46 -19.60 10.68
N PHE A 233 12.24 -19.10 9.45
CA PHE A 233 10.93 -18.78 8.93
C PHE A 233 10.36 -19.91 8.08
N ASN A 234 9.22 -20.46 8.53
CA ASN A 234 8.46 -21.44 7.77
C ASN A 234 6.97 -21.03 7.82
N ALA A 235 6.38 -20.77 6.66
CA ALA A 235 4.99 -20.33 6.57
C ALA A 235 4.01 -21.32 7.23
N SER A 236 4.28 -22.63 7.15
CA SER A 236 3.40 -23.66 7.70
C SER A 236 3.31 -23.67 9.23
N ASP A 237 4.28 -23.08 9.93
CA ASP A 237 4.26 -22.98 11.40
C ASP A 237 3.15 -22.06 11.91
N TYR A 238 2.62 -21.22 11.04
CA TYR A 238 1.54 -20.27 11.32
C TYR A 238 0.17 -20.75 10.85
N PHE A 239 0.06 -21.95 10.26
CA PHE A 239 -1.21 -22.45 9.75
C PHE A 239 -2.12 -22.90 10.90
N PRO A 240 -3.35 -22.37 10.99
CA PRO A 240 -4.32 -22.86 11.97
C PRO A 240 -4.64 -24.34 11.69
N LYS A 241 -4.54 -25.18 12.74
CA LYS A 241 -4.66 -26.65 12.62
C LYS A 241 -6.05 -27.13 12.21
N ASP A 242 -7.07 -26.33 12.47
CA ASP A 242 -8.48 -26.66 12.20
C ASP A 242 -9.01 -26.01 10.91
N TYR A 243 -8.13 -25.46 10.06
CA TYR A 243 -8.51 -24.87 8.79
C TYR A 243 -8.29 -25.85 7.64
N GLU A 244 -9.25 -25.86 6.71
CA GLU A 244 -9.12 -26.54 5.43
C GLU A 244 -8.15 -25.78 4.52
N ILE A 245 -7.08 -26.44 4.07
CA ILE A 245 -6.14 -25.85 3.12
C ILE A 245 -6.72 -25.97 1.70
N VAL A 246 -6.89 -24.85 1.03
CA VAL A 246 -7.41 -24.79 -0.36
C VAL A 246 -6.44 -24.02 -1.25
N LYS A 247 -6.40 -24.37 -2.54
CA LYS A 247 -5.65 -23.56 -3.50
C LYS A 247 -6.42 -22.26 -3.77
N TYR A 248 -5.71 -21.14 -3.83
CA TYR A 248 -6.29 -19.85 -4.16
C TYR A 248 -7.05 -19.87 -5.48
N SER A 249 -6.54 -20.60 -6.50
CA SER A 249 -7.21 -20.81 -7.77
C SER A 249 -8.58 -21.47 -7.65
N ASP A 250 -8.80 -22.31 -6.64
CA ASP A 250 -10.06 -23.04 -6.48
C ASP A 250 -11.20 -22.13 -5.99
N LEU A 251 -10.86 -21.03 -5.32
CA LEU A 251 -11.82 -20.01 -4.90
C LEU A 251 -12.45 -19.28 -6.10
N TYR A 252 -11.75 -19.27 -7.24
CA TYR A 252 -12.16 -18.61 -8.47
C TYR A 252 -12.54 -19.59 -9.58
N LYS A 253 -12.49 -20.89 -9.32
CA LYS A 253 -13.13 -21.84 -10.24
C LYS A 253 -14.59 -21.42 -10.33
N LYS A 254 -14.98 -20.90 -11.48
CA LYS A 254 -16.37 -20.52 -11.75
C LYS A 254 -17.23 -21.68 -11.28
N LYS A 255 -18.08 -21.47 -10.28
CA LYS A 255 -19.33 -22.23 -10.20
C LYS A 255 -19.87 -22.18 -11.61
N ALA A 256 -20.11 -23.35 -12.21
CA ALA A 256 -20.54 -23.53 -13.59
C ALA A 256 -21.39 -22.33 -14.03
N GLU A 257 -20.99 -21.67 -15.14
CA GLU A 257 -21.61 -20.40 -15.55
C GLU A 257 -23.08 -20.46 -15.26
N PRO A 258 -23.68 -19.51 -14.54
CA PRO A 258 -25.13 -19.52 -14.41
C PRO A 258 -25.63 -19.51 -15.85
N THR A 259 -26.26 -20.60 -16.27
CA THR A 259 -27.00 -20.74 -17.54
C THR A 259 -27.60 -19.39 -17.85
N ALA A 260 -27.23 -18.83 -19.03
CA ALA A 260 -27.47 -17.47 -19.51
C ALA A 260 -28.53 -16.75 -18.68
N SER A 261 -28.12 -15.74 -17.91
CA SER A 261 -28.88 -15.14 -16.79
C SER A 261 -30.38 -15.36 -16.96
N SER A 262 -31.06 -16.05 -16.04
CA SER A 262 -32.50 -16.27 -16.07
C SER A 262 -33.31 -14.97 -16.21
N LEU A 263 -32.64 -13.84 -16.29
CA LEU A 263 -33.15 -12.48 -16.44
C LEU A 263 -33.10 -11.98 -17.89
N ILE A 264 -32.38 -12.67 -18.81
CA ILE A 264 -32.40 -12.30 -20.23
C ILE A 264 -33.83 -12.45 -20.78
N GLY A 265 -34.35 -11.39 -21.39
CA GLY A 265 -35.71 -11.32 -21.92
C GLY A 265 -36.79 -11.04 -20.88
N LYS A 266 -36.45 -10.91 -19.59
CA LYS A 266 -37.41 -10.50 -18.56
C LYS A 266 -37.43 -8.99 -18.41
N LYS A 267 -38.55 -8.46 -17.98
CA LYS A 267 -38.71 -7.04 -17.67
C LYS A 267 -37.75 -6.67 -16.51
N ALA A 268 -36.95 -5.64 -16.68
CA ALA A 268 -36.10 -5.13 -15.62
C ALA A 268 -36.93 -4.71 -14.41
N PRO A 269 -36.46 -4.97 -13.17
CA PRO A 269 -37.13 -4.46 -11.97
C PRO A 269 -37.14 -2.93 -12.00
N GLY A 270 -38.23 -2.34 -11.52
CA GLY A 270 -38.30 -0.89 -11.36
C GLY A 270 -37.32 -0.42 -10.31
N TRP A 271 -36.71 0.73 -10.55
CA TRP A 271 -35.85 1.42 -9.60
C TRP A 271 -36.14 2.92 -9.58
N ILE A 272 -35.83 3.56 -8.49
CA ILE A 272 -35.83 5.02 -8.31
C ILE A 272 -34.49 5.36 -7.67
N LEU A 273 -33.74 6.28 -8.28
CA LEU A 273 -32.46 6.78 -7.81
C LEU A 273 -32.50 8.32 -7.82
N GLU A 274 -31.72 8.95 -6.99
CA GLU A 274 -31.55 10.41 -7.02
C GLU A 274 -30.48 10.80 -8.05
N ASN A 275 -30.75 11.86 -8.81
CA ASN A 275 -29.75 12.49 -9.67
C ASN A 275 -28.83 13.40 -8.87
N ILE A 276 -27.87 14.04 -9.51
CA ILE A 276 -26.90 14.96 -8.88
C ILE A 276 -27.57 16.19 -8.22
N GLU A 277 -28.84 16.47 -8.55
CA GLU A 277 -29.64 17.55 -7.99
C GLU A 277 -30.59 17.05 -6.89
N ALA A 278 -30.37 15.82 -6.38
CA ALA A 278 -31.19 15.13 -5.40
C ALA A 278 -32.69 14.97 -5.82
N GLN A 279 -32.95 14.90 -7.14
CA GLN A 279 -34.30 14.65 -7.67
C GLN A 279 -34.47 13.16 -7.98
N PRO A 280 -35.63 12.55 -7.66
CA PRO A 280 -35.88 11.16 -7.96
C PRO A 280 -36.02 10.94 -9.46
N VAL A 281 -35.26 9.97 -10.00
CA VAL A 281 -35.34 9.50 -11.38
C VAL A 281 -35.67 8.01 -11.37
N SER A 282 -36.65 7.59 -12.12
CA SER A 282 -37.08 6.20 -12.21
C SER A 282 -36.69 5.58 -13.56
N LEU A 283 -36.73 4.24 -13.63
CA LEU A 283 -36.57 3.53 -14.90
C LEU A 283 -37.59 3.98 -15.95
N ALA A 284 -38.80 4.36 -15.53
CA ALA A 284 -39.87 4.82 -16.43
C ALA A 284 -39.57 6.18 -17.09
N ASP A 285 -38.73 7.01 -16.46
CA ASP A 285 -38.33 8.31 -16.97
C ASP A 285 -37.25 8.19 -18.05
N CYS A 286 -36.56 7.04 -18.13
CA CYS A 286 -35.54 6.74 -19.13
C CYS A 286 -36.18 6.33 -20.46
N LYS A 287 -36.30 7.27 -21.40
CA LYS A 287 -36.95 7.05 -22.72
C LYS A 287 -36.00 6.48 -23.78
N SER A 288 -34.75 6.18 -23.43
CA SER A 288 -33.74 5.64 -24.35
C SER A 288 -34.01 4.18 -24.69
N LYS A 289 -33.63 3.74 -25.91
CA LYS A 289 -33.76 2.36 -26.34
C LYS A 289 -32.80 1.40 -25.62
N ILE A 290 -31.69 1.90 -25.12
CA ILE A 290 -30.68 1.13 -24.41
C ILE A 290 -30.30 1.93 -23.11
N ILE A 291 -30.36 1.25 -21.99
CA ILE A 291 -29.98 1.80 -20.69
C ILE A 291 -28.79 0.98 -20.18
N LEU A 292 -27.63 1.63 -19.99
CA LEU A 292 -26.46 1.05 -19.36
C LEU A 292 -26.47 1.44 -17.88
N ILE A 293 -26.54 0.46 -16.98
CA ILE A 293 -26.41 0.66 -15.54
C ILE A 293 -24.99 0.25 -15.14
N ASN A 294 -24.20 1.22 -14.68
CA ASN A 294 -22.88 0.96 -14.12
C ASN A 294 -23.00 1.00 -12.59
N LEU A 295 -22.77 -0.15 -11.96
CA LEU A 295 -22.73 -0.26 -10.49
C LEU A 295 -21.25 -0.24 -10.05
N SER A 296 -20.81 0.85 -9.45
CA SER A 296 -19.49 0.94 -8.87
C SER A 296 -19.48 0.36 -7.46
N LEU A 297 -18.59 -0.62 -7.20
CA LEU A 297 -18.39 -1.18 -5.86
C LEU A 297 -17.50 -0.29 -4.97
N ILE A 298 -16.96 0.82 -5.50
CA ILE A 298 -16.05 1.73 -4.76
C ILE A 298 -16.77 2.44 -3.61
N HIS A 299 -18.11 2.48 -3.63
CA HIS A 299 -18.92 3.17 -2.62
C HIS A 299 -19.93 2.28 -1.91
N ILE A 300 -19.76 0.95 -1.92
CA ILE A 300 -20.51 0.10 -1.01
C ILE A 300 -19.84 0.18 0.37
N SER A 301 -20.12 1.26 1.10
CA SER A 301 -20.08 1.21 2.54
C SER A 301 -21.18 0.23 2.97
N GLU A 302 -20.82 -0.83 3.71
CA GLU A 302 -21.83 -1.68 4.35
C GLU A 302 -22.86 -0.80 5.07
N PRO A 303 -24.17 -1.10 4.90
CA PRO A 303 -25.16 -0.41 5.67
C PRO A 303 -24.88 -0.71 7.14
N THR A 304 -24.45 0.30 7.87
CA THR A 304 -24.38 0.25 9.33
C THR A 304 -25.74 -0.20 9.84
N ARG A 305 -25.82 -1.45 10.32
CA ARG A 305 -26.95 -1.91 11.10
C ARG A 305 -27.06 -0.97 12.32
N ARG A 306 -27.98 -0.03 12.24
CA ARG A 306 -28.49 0.65 13.44
C ARG A 306 -29.33 -0.38 14.16
N SER A 307 -28.82 -0.87 15.28
CA SER A 307 -29.59 -1.54 16.32
C SER A 307 -30.45 -0.53 17.06
#